data_d8b67e1d0bcf448154706b2712a026fe
#
_entry.id   d8b67e1d0bcf448154706b2712a026fe
#
_cell.length_a   1.000
_cell.length_b   1.000
_cell.length_c   1.000
_cell.angle_alpha   90.00
_cell.angle_beta   90.00
_cell.angle_gamma   90.00
#
_symmetry.space_group_name_H-M   'P 1'
#
loop_
_entity.id
_entity.type
_entity.pdbx_description
1 polymer ?
#
loop_
_entity_poly.entity_id
_entity_poly.type
_entity_poly.pdbx_seq_one_letter_code
_entity_poly.pdbx_strand_id
1 'polypeptide(L)'
;MKSFFHWFESRIDPYPDETRLIAEQSLWRFVLSSLQGVRRWLVLLFLTVAGIGVLEALLFQWMGFVVDWIGRYTPETLWAEKGSTLTIMGVVLVLSPLLVLLSSSLRFQSLQGVLPMRLRWRFHRLMLAQSLSFYQDEFAGRVSAKVMQTALAVREVVMTFADMATYIVVYFLT
;
A
#
# COMPACT_ATOMS: atom_id res chain seq x y z
N MET A 1 14.06 0.21 -16.59
CA MET A 1 13.70 0.11 -15.16
C MET A 1 13.65 1.46 -14.45
N LYS A 2 14.67 2.35 -14.56
CA LYS A 2 14.65 3.68 -13.89
C LYS A 2 13.41 4.52 -14.24
N SER A 3 12.97 4.52 -15.49
CA SER A 3 11.79 5.28 -15.95
C SER A 3 10.46 4.78 -15.35
N PHE A 4 10.30 3.47 -15.15
CA PHE A 4 9.10 2.87 -14.58
C PHE A 4 8.93 3.27 -13.11
N PHE A 5 9.96 3.14 -12.28
CA PHE A 5 9.89 3.52 -10.87
C PHE A 5 9.74 5.03 -10.69
N HIS A 6 10.42 5.83 -11.50
CA HIS A 6 10.28 7.29 -11.49
C HIS A 6 8.84 7.74 -11.79
N TRP A 7 8.11 7.02 -12.64
CA TRP A 7 6.70 7.28 -12.89
C TRP A 7 5.85 7.15 -11.61
N PHE A 8 6.09 6.12 -10.78
CA PHE A 8 5.38 5.94 -9.50
C PHE A 8 5.78 7.02 -8.47
N GLU A 9 7.06 7.35 -8.38
CA GLU A 9 7.58 8.38 -7.46
C GLU A 9 7.01 9.77 -7.76
N SER A 10 6.87 10.12 -9.04
CA SER A 10 6.41 11.45 -9.48
C SER A 10 4.90 11.69 -9.34
N ARG A 11 4.11 10.65 -8.99
CA ARG A 11 2.64 10.75 -8.93
C ARG A 11 2.10 11.40 -7.67
N ILE A 12 2.85 11.39 -6.60
CA ILE A 12 2.46 12.01 -5.34
C ILE A 12 3.47 13.10 -5.04
N ASP A 13 3.01 14.34 -4.99
CA ASP A 13 3.84 15.47 -4.62
C ASP A 13 4.18 15.39 -3.12
N PRO A 14 5.47 15.28 -2.75
CA PRO A 14 5.91 15.28 -1.35
C PRO A 14 5.81 16.67 -0.70
N TYR A 15 5.71 17.76 -1.48
CA TYR A 15 5.76 19.15 -1.03
C TYR A 15 4.52 19.96 -1.44
N PRO A 16 3.30 19.55 -1.07
CA PRO A 16 2.09 20.25 -1.49
C PRO A 16 2.04 21.67 -0.95
N ASP A 17 1.55 22.60 -1.77
CA ASP A 17 1.37 24.00 -1.39
C ASP A 17 0.23 24.21 -0.40
N GLU A 18 -0.78 23.33 -0.41
CA GLU A 18 -1.92 23.38 0.50
C GLU A 18 -1.51 22.99 1.93
N THR A 19 -1.29 23.98 2.74
CA THR A 19 -1.12 23.82 4.20
C THR A 19 -2.41 24.13 4.92
N ARG A 20 -3.36 23.20 4.94
CA ARG A 20 -4.34 23.23 6.03
C ARG A 20 -3.60 22.87 7.31
N LEU A 21 -3.51 23.83 8.22
CA LEU A 21 -2.94 23.64 9.54
C LEU A 21 -3.72 22.52 10.22
N ILE A 22 -3.02 21.47 10.63
CA ILE A 22 -3.62 20.31 11.29
C ILE A 22 -3.78 20.68 12.77
N ALA A 23 -4.77 21.50 13.09
CA ALA A 23 -5.20 21.76 14.45
C ALA A 23 -6.30 20.75 14.84
N GLU A 24 -6.05 19.45 14.66
CA GLU A 24 -7.04 18.41 14.93
C GLU A 24 -6.88 17.91 16.38
N GLN A 25 -7.95 17.99 17.14
CA GLN A 25 -7.98 17.54 18.54
C GLN A 25 -8.10 16.01 18.68
N SER A 26 -8.53 15.30 17.62
CA SER A 26 -8.71 13.85 17.63
C SER A 26 -7.63 13.16 16.82
N LEU A 27 -7.01 12.12 17.39
CA LEU A 27 -5.98 11.31 16.75
C LEU A 27 -6.44 10.71 15.42
N TRP A 28 -7.66 10.21 15.35
CA TRP A 28 -8.23 9.66 14.12
C TRP A 28 -8.43 10.70 13.02
N ARG A 29 -8.93 11.88 13.38
CA ARG A 29 -9.05 12.99 12.43
C ARG A 29 -7.69 13.44 11.93
N PHE A 30 -6.71 13.50 12.81
CA PHE A 30 -5.33 13.83 12.44
C PHE A 30 -4.77 12.81 11.44
N VAL A 31 -4.90 11.49 11.69
CA VAL A 31 -4.45 10.45 10.75
C VAL A 31 -5.19 10.56 9.43
N LEU A 32 -6.52 10.71 9.44
CA LEU A 32 -7.33 10.82 8.22
C LEU A 32 -7.03 12.10 7.42
N SER A 33 -6.78 13.22 8.08
CA SER A 33 -6.37 14.48 7.42
C SER A 33 -4.96 14.36 6.83
N SER A 34 -4.10 13.59 7.48
CA SER A 34 -2.75 13.29 6.98
C SER A 34 -2.74 12.50 5.68
N LEU A 35 -3.82 11.75 5.41
CA LEU A 35 -3.99 10.96 4.17
C LEU A 35 -4.57 11.77 2.98
N GLN A 36 -4.86 13.05 3.17
CA GLN A 36 -5.35 13.88 2.05
C GLN A 36 -4.31 13.93 0.92
N GLY A 37 -4.79 13.68 -0.30
CA GLY A 37 -3.96 13.60 -1.50
C GLY A 37 -3.30 12.24 -1.76
N VAL A 38 -3.28 11.30 -0.79
CA VAL A 38 -2.76 9.94 -0.98
C VAL A 38 -3.84 8.86 -0.91
N ARG A 39 -5.09 9.20 -0.55
CA ARG A 39 -6.19 8.23 -0.34
C ARG A 39 -6.41 7.30 -1.53
N ARG A 40 -6.45 7.84 -2.76
CA ARG A 40 -6.64 7.03 -3.98
C ARG A 40 -5.52 6.00 -4.18
N TRP A 41 -4.29 6.33 -3.81
CA TRP A 41 -3.15 5.43 -3.89
C TRP A 41 -3.20 4.33 -2.83
N LEU A 42 -3.70 4.65 -1.63
CA LEU A 42 -3.98 3.66 -0.59
C LEU A 42 -5.09 2.70 -1.00
N VAL A 43 -6.17 3.21 -1.60
CA VAL A 43 -7.25 2.35 -2.14
C VAL A 43 -6.72 1.45 -3.25
N LEU A 44 -5.89 1.98 -4.16
CA LEU A 44 -5.29 1.18 -5.21
C LEU A 44 -4.35 0.11 -4.64
N LEU A 45 -3.54 0.45 -3.64
CA LEU A 45 -2.71 -0.53 -2.91
C LEU A 45 -3.58 -1.62 -2.29
N PHE A 46 -4.64 -1.25 -1.57
CA PHE A 46 -5.57 -2.20 -0.97
C PHE A 46 -6.18 -3.15 -2.02
N LEU A 47 -6.66 -2.62 -3.14
CA LEU A 47 -7.24 -3.43 -4.22
C LEU A 47 -6.22 -4.39 -4.84
N THR A 48 -4.98 -3.96 -5.05
CA THR A 48 -3.94 -4.84 -5.61
C THR A 48 -3.55 -5.94 -4.64
N VAL A 49 -3.42 -5.64 -3.33
CA VAL A 49 -3.07 -6.65 -2.32
C VAL A 49 -4.25 -7.61 -2.08
N ALA A 50 -5.49 -7.11 -2.04
CA ALA A 50 -6.69 -7.97 -1.98
C ALA A 50 -6.77 -8.88 -3.22
N GLY A 51 -6.48 -8.35 -4.41
CA GLY A 51 -6.39 -9.15 -5.63
C GLY A 51 -5.33 -10.26 -5.57
N ILE A 52 -4.16 -9.99 -4.98
CA ILE A 52 -3.13 -11.02 -4.74
C ILE A 52 -3.69 -12.12 -3.84
N GLY A 53 -4.34 -11.77 -2.74
CA GLY A 53 -4.93 -12.75 -1.82
C GLY A 53 -5.99 -13.63 -2.50
N VAL A 54 -6.86 -13.04 -3.32
CA VAL A 54 -7.85 -13.82 -4.12
C VAL A 54 -7.14 -14.75 -5.11
N LEU A 55 -6.07 -14.31 -5.77
CA LEU A 55 -5.29 -15.16 -6.66
C LEU A 55 -4.62 -16.32 -5.92
N GLU A 56 -4.06 -16.07 -4.74
CA GLU A 56 -3.46 -17.12 -3.89
C GLU A 56 -4.51 -18.19 -3.52
N ALA A 57 -5.70 -17.77 -3.11
CA ALA A 57 -6.79 -18.68 -2.79
C ALA A 57 -7.19 -19.53 -4.00
N LEU A 58 -7.33 -18.92 -5.18
CA LEU A 58 -7.62 -19.63 -6.43
C LEU A 58 -6.52 -20.62 -6.80
N LEU A 59 -5.26 -20.27 -6.61
CA LEU A 59 -4.15 -21.18 -6.88
C LEU A 59 -4.16 -22.40 -5.97
N PHE A 60 -4.49 -22.23 -4.67
CA PHE A 60 -4.65 -23.37 -3.77
C PHE A 60 -5.82 -24.27 -4.17
N GLN A 61 -6.97 -23.69 -4.53
CA GLN A 61 -8.12 -24.46 -5.03
C GLN A 61 -7.77 -25.23 -6.31
N TRP A 62 -7.09 -24.59 -7.23
CA TRP A 62 -6.67 -25.22 -8.48
C TRP A 62 -5.64 -26.34 -8.28
N MET A 63 -4.76 -26.19 -7.31
CA MET A 63 -3.83 -27.27 -6.95
C MET A 63 -4.60 -28.54 -6.51
N GLY A 64 -5.69 -28.40 -5.76
CA GLY A 64 -6.58 -29.50 -5.42
C GLY A 64 -7.17 -30.15 -6.68
N PHE A 65 -7.68 -29.36 -7.63
CA PHE A 65 -8.22 -29.89 -8.88
C PHE A 65 -7.17 -30.64 -9.70
N VAL A 66 -5.94 -30.11 -9.81
CA VAL A 66 -4.86 -30.77 -10.54
C VAL A 66 -4.52 -32.13 -9.91
N VAL A 67 -4.45 -32.22 -8.58
CA VAL A 67 -4.22 -33.48 -7.87
C VAL A 67 -5.32 -34.49 -8.17
N ASP A 68 -6.60 -34.07 -8.11
CA ASP A 68 -7.75 -34.94 -8.43
C ASP A 68 -7.73 -35.41 -9.89
N TRP A 69 -7.29 -34.58 -10.82
CA TRP A 69 -7.24 -34.92 -12.24
C TRP A 69 -6.11 -35.90 -12.57
N ILE A 70 -4.94 -35.77 -11.93
CA ILE A 70 -3.83 -36.71 -12.11
C ILE A 70 -4.24 -38.14 -11.74
N GLY A 71 -5.12 -38.29 -10.76
CA GLY A 71 -5.63 -39.61 -10.37
C GLY A 71 -6.73 -40.19 -11.29
N ARG A 72 -7.34 -39.37 -12.17
CA ARG A 72 -8.52 -39.74 -12.96
C ARG A 72 -8.32 -39.75 -14.47
N TYR A 73 -7.38 -38.97 -14.98
CA TYR A 73 -7.17 -38.72 -16.40
C TYR A 73 -5.78 -39.23 -16.85
N THR A 74 -5.71 -39.72 -18.06
CA THR A 74 -4.42 -39.88 -18.74
C THR A 74 -3.97 -38.53 -19.31
N PRO A 75 -2.66 -38.33 -19.61
CA PRO A 75 -2.17 -37.05 -20.15
C PRO A 75 -2.93 -36.56 -21.38
N GLU A 76 -3.33 -37.47 -22.25
CA GLU A 76 -4.03 -37.15 -23.50
C GLU A 76 -5.48 -36.73 -23.26
N THR A 77 -6.21 -37.46 -22.40
CA THR A 77 -7.60 -37.12 -22.04
C THR A 77 -7.68 -35.89 -21.17
N LEU A 78 -6.70 -35.68 -20.26
CA LEU A 78 -6.61 -34.50 -19.44
C LEU A 78 -6.50 -33.23 -20.30
N TRP A 79 -5.63 -33.24 -21.30
CA TRP A 79 -5.48 -32.09 -22.18
C TRP A 79 -6.68 -31.87 -23.09
N ALA A 80 -7.32 -32.92 -23.57
CA ALA A 80 -8.54 -32.81 -24.38
C ALA A 80 -9.73 -32.25 -23.61
N GLU A 81 -9.93 -32.69 -22.37
CA GLU A 81 -11.09 -32.28 -21.56
C GLU A 81 -10.87 -31.02 -20.69
N LYS A 82 -9.66 -30.81 -20.19
CA LYS A 82 -9.31 -29.76 -19.22
C LYS A 82 -8.28 -28.75 -19.73
N GLY A 83 -7.87 -28.86 -21.00
CA GLY A 83 -6.84 -28.01 -21.60
C GLY A 83 -7.13 -26.50 -21.48
N SER A 84 -8.37 -26.09 -21.69
CA SER A 84 -8.77 -24.68 -21.51
C SER A 84 -8.58 -24.19 -20.08
N THR A 85 -8.96 -25.00 -19.09
CA THR A 85 -8.79 -24.67 -17.68
C THR A 85 -7.31 -24.61 -17.30
N LEU A 86 -6.51 -25.58 -17.76
CA LEU A 86 -5.05 -25.59 -17.55
C LEU A 86 -4.38 -24.36 -18.18
N THR A 87 -4.84 -23.95 -19.34
CA THR A 87 -4.32 -22.75 -20.01
C THR A 87 -4.66 -21.48 -19.19
N ILE A 88 -5.88 -21.36 -18.69
CA ILE A 88 -6.29 -20.25 -17.81
C ILE A 88 -5.43 -20.23 -16.53
N MET A 89 -5.24 -21.38 -15.89
CA MET A 89 -4.36 -21.53 -14.73
C MET A 89 -2.94 -21.04 -15.03
N GLY A 90 -2.38 -21.47 -16.16
CA GLY A 90 -1.05 -21.07 -16.62
C GLY A 90 -0.94 -19.56 -16.87
N VAL A 91 -1.95 -18.96 -17.53
CA VAL A 91 -1.99 -17.51 -17.77
C VAL A 91 -2.06 -16.73 -16.45
N VAL A 92 -2.90 -17.15 -15.52
CA VAL A 92 -3.02 -16.49 -14.18
C VAL A 92 -1.72 -16.61 -13.41
N LEU A 93 -1.06 -17.79 -13.46
CA LEU A 93 0.24 -18.00 -12.81
C LEU A 93 1.31 -17.05 -13.36
N VAL A 94 1.33 -16.81 -14.66
CA VAL A 94 2.28 -15.90 -15.32
C VAL A 94 1.93 -14.43 -15.03
N LEU A 95 0.65 -14.09 -14.91
CA LEU A 95 0.22 -12.72 -14.63
C LEU A 95 0.35 -12.33 -13.15
N SER A 96 0.33 -13.31 -12.23
CA SER A 96 0.40 -13.03 -10.79
C SER A 96 1.65 -12.23 -10.36
N PRO A 97 2.88 -12.48 -10.87
CA PRO A 97 4.04 -11.66 -10.55
C PRO A 97 3.92 -10.20 -10.98
N LEU A 98 3.16 -9.92 -12.04
CA LEU A 98 2.93 -8.55 -12.49
C LEU A 98 2.06 -7.77 -11.48
N LEU A 99 1.06 -8.43 -10.89
CA LEU A 99 0.23 -7.84 -9.84
C LEU A 99 1.05 -7.59 -8.57
N VAL A 100 1.94 -8.52 -8.20
CA VAL A 100 2.89 -8.36 -7.09
C VAL A 100 3.85 -7.19 -7.36
N LEU A 101 4.37 -7.07 -8.57
CA LEU A 101 5.24 -5.96 -8.97
C LEU A 101 4.50 -4.62 -8.86
N LEU A 102 3.26 -4.55 -9.32
CA LEU A 102 2.42 -3.36 -9.22
C LEU A 102 2.17 -2.98 -7.74
N SER A 103 1.76 -3.93 -6.91
CA SER A 103 1.53 -3.72 -5.48
C SER A 103 2.80 -3.23 -4.77
N SER A 104 3.94 -3.89 -5.03
CA SER A 104 5.24 -3.51 -4.46
C SER A 104 5.67 -2.11 -4.90
N SER A 105 5.45 -1.75 -6.17
CA SER A 105 5.77 -0.41 -6.68
C SER A 105 4.90 0.66 -6.03
N LEU A 106 3.60 0.41 -5.86
CA LEU A 106 2.71 1.32 -5.15
C LEU A 106 3.12 1.50 -3.68
N ARG A 107 3.46 0.40 -3.01
CA ARG A 107 3.85 0.41 -1.60
C ARG A 107 5.16 1.15 -1.38
N PHE A 108 6.22 0.74 -2.06
CA PHE A 108 7.57 1.21 -1.78
C PHE A 108 7.90 2.53 -2.49
N GLN A 109 7.50 2.69 -3.73
CA GLN A 109 7.86 3.88 -4.51
C GLN A 109 6.88 5.05 -4.29
N SER A 110 5.58 4.78 -4.23
CA SER A 110 4.60 5.86 -4.14
C SER A 110 4.25 6.26 -2.69
N LEU A 111 4.13 5.30 -1.76
CA LEU A 111 3.57 5.58 -0.44
C LEU A 111 4.62 5.62 0.67
N GLN A 112 5.47 4.61 0.76
CA GLN A 112 6.35 4.42 1.92
C GLN A 112 7.40 5.53 2.08
N GLY A 113 7.89 6.08 0.97
CA GLY A 113 8.84 7.20 0.96
C GLY A 113 8.16 8.55 1.04
N VAL A 114 7.07 8.73 0.27
CA VAL A 114 6.44 10.04 0.06
C VAL A 114 5.57 10.45 1.25
N LEU A 115 4.83 9.53 1.89
CA LEU A 115 3.93 9.86 2.99
C LEU A 115 4.63 10.54 4.18
N PRO A 116 5.74 10.02 4.74
CA PRO A 116 6.44 10.71 5.82
C PRO A 116 7.06 12.03 5.37
N MET A 117 7.49 12.16 4.10
CA MET A 117 8.04 13.40 3.58
C MET A 117 6.97 14.50 3.50
N ARG A 118 5.76 14.17 3.01
CA ARG A 118 4.60 15.09 3.04
C ARG A 118 4.26 15.57 4.45
N LEU A 119 4.28 14.66 5.42
CA LEU A 119 4.01 15.01 6.81
C LEU A 119 5.07 15.92 7.39
N ARG A 120 6.36 15.61 7.16
CA ARG A 120 7.46 16.47 7.58
C ARG A 120 7.37 17.86 6.96
N TRP A 121 7.01 17.95 5.68
CA TRP A 121 6.80 19.23 5.01
C TRP A 121 5.66 20.04 5.63
N ARG A 122 4.50 19.40 5.91
CA ARG A 122 3.39 20.05 6.60
C ARG A 122 3.77 20.53 8.00
N PHE A 123 4.46 19.71 8.77
CA PHE A 123 4.96 20.11 10.10
C PHE A 123 5.99 21.23 10.01
N HIS A 124 6.88 21.20 9.05
CA HIS A 124 7.83 22.28 8.82
C HIS A 124 7.13 23.61 8.57
N ARG A 125 6.14 23.64 7.69
CA ARG A 125 5.34 24.85 7.45
C ARG A 125 4.54 25.29 8.66
N LEU A 126 3.99 24.35 9.44
CA LEU A 126 3.33 24.67 10.72
C LEU A 126 4.31 25.34 11.70
N MET A 127 5.54 24.86 11.75
CA MET A 127 6.59 25.43 12.60
C MET A 127 6.97 26.83 12.17
N LEU A 128 7.13 27.07 10.87
CA LEU A 128 7.44 28.42 10.35
C LEU A 128 6.37 29.45 10.69
N ALA A 129 5.15 29.02 10.96
CA ALA A 129 4.04 29.89 11.36
C ALA A 129 3.96 30.13 12.89
N GLN A 130 4.83 29.52 13.70
CA GLN A 130 4.85 29.73 15.15
C GLN A 130 5.54 31.03 15.56
N SER A 131 5.18 31.54 16.74
CA SER A 131 5.78 32.75 17.32
C SER A 131 7.22 32.48 17.81
N LEU A 132 8.01 33.55 17.94
CA LEU A 132 9.34 33.45 18.50
C LEU A 132 9.33 32.97 19.97
N SER A 133 8.31 33.33 20.73
CA SER A 133 8.13 32.87 22.12
C SER A 133 7.99 31.34 22.21
N PHE A 134 7.31 30.72 21.27
CA PHE A 134 7.22 29.27 21.21
C PHE A 134 8.62 28.60 21.13
N TYR A 135 9.52 29.17 20.32
CA TYR A 135 10.88 28.65 20.18
C TYR A 135 11.81 28.96 21.35
N GLN A 136 11.50 29.97 22.13
CA GLN A 136 12.23 30.28 23.36
C GLN A 136 11.88 29.31 24.49
N ASP A 137 10.62 28.86 24.55
CA ASP A 137 10.12 27.94 25.58
C ASP A 137 10.37 26.46 25.25
N GLU A 138 10.49 26.10 23.95
CA GLU A 138 10.68 24.73 23.51
C GLU A 138 12.10 24.47 23.00
N PHE A 139 12.69 23.38 23.49
CA PHE A 139 14.01 22.96 23.03
C PHE A 139 13.97 22.47 21.58
N ALA A 140 14.76 23.09 20.69
CA ALA A 140 14.74 22.82 19.23
C ALA A 140 14.93 21.35 18.88
N GLY A 141 15.78 20.62 19.62
CA GLY A 141 15.99 19.18 19.44
C GLY A 141 14.74 18.35 19.73
N ARG A 142 13.96 18.75 20.74
CA ARG A 142 12.70 18.06 21.10
C ARG A 142 11.65 18.22 20.01
N VAL A 143 11.50 19.43 19.48
CA VAL A 143 10.56 19.74 18.41
C VAL A 143 10.91 18.94 17.15
N SER A 144 12.16 18.97 16.74
CA SER A 144 12.65 18.22 15.59
C SER A 144 12.44 16.70 15.73
N ALA A 145 12.74 16.14 16.91
CA ALA A 145 12.51 14.71 17.19
C ALA A 145 11.03 14.35 17.12
N LYS A 146 10.13 15.16 17.70
CA LYS A 146 8.68 14.96 17.64
C LYS A 146 8.17 14.94 16.18
N VAL A 147 8.60 15.89 15.35
CA VAL A 147 8.23 15.94 13.92
C VAL A 147 8.64 14.68 13.19
N MET A 148 9.89 14.25 13.37
CA MET A 148 10.43 13.06 12.70
C MET A 148 9.71 11.80 13.13
N GLN A 149 9.53 11.60 14.44
CA GLN A 149 8.86 10.42 15.01
C GLN A 149 7.38 10.36 14.62
N THR A 150 6.65 11.50 14.70
CA THR A 150 5.24 11.52 14.33
C THR A 150 5.02 11.20 12.86
N ALA A 151 5.86 11.72 11.96
CA ALA A 151 5.75 11.42 10.53
C ALA A 151 5.96 9.92 10.23
N LEU A 152 6.92 9.28 10.92
CA LEU A 152 7.15 7.84 10.80
C LEU A 152 6.03 7.02 11.43
N ALA A 153 5.56 7.40 12.62
CA ALA A 153 4.47 6.70 13.31
C ALA A 153 3.17 6.72 12.50
N VAL A 154 2.81 7.85 11.89
CA VAL A 154 1.62 7.93 11.02
C VAL A 154 1.79 6.99 9.81
N ARG A 155 2.97 6.97 9.17
CA ARG A 155 3.23 6.02 8.07
C ARG A 155 3.03 4.58 8.52
N GLU A 156 3.59 4.19 9.65
CA GLU A 156 3.50 2.82 10.17
C GLU A 156 2.07 2.43 10.51
N VAL A 157 1.34 3.30 11.20
CA VAL A 157 -0.09 3.09 11.49
C VAL A 157 -0.87 2.87 10.19
N VAL A 158 -0.70 3.72 9.19
CA VAL A 158 -1.43 3.63 7.91
C VAL A 158 -1.10 2.34 7.17
N MET A 159 0.19 1.97 7.09
CA MET A 159 0.61 0.74 6.41
C MET A 159 0.12 -0.51 7.14
N THR A 160 0.21 -0.53 8.48
CA THR A 160 -0.30 -1.63 9.29
C THR A 160 -1.81 -1.80 9.12
N PHE A 161 -2.60 -0.71 9.14
CA PHE A 161 -4.03 -0.80 8.89
C PHE A 161 -4.35 -1.30 7.48
N ALA A 162 -3.60 -0.88 6.47
CA ALA A 162 -3.77 -1.38 5.11
C ALA A 162 -3.49 -2.89 5.01
N ASP A 163 -2.44 -3.37 5.67
CA ASP A 163 -2.10 -4.79 5.74
C ASP A 163 -3.18 -5.59 6.50
N MET A 164 -3.60 -5.13 7.69
CA MET A 164 -4.64 -5.77 8.49
C MET A 164 -5.97 -5.86 7.74
N ALA A 165 -6.41 -4.76 7.10
CA ALA A 165 -7.63 -4.75 6.32
C ALA A 165 -7.56 -5.77 5.17
N THR A 166 -6.39 -5.92 4.53
CA THR A 166 -6.18 -6.91 3.50
C THR A 166 -6.28 -8.33 4.04
N TYR A 167 -5.61 -8.64 5.14
CA TYR A 167 -5.72 -9.97 5.77
C TYR A 167 -7.16 -10.30 6.12
N ILE A 168 -7.89 -9.38 6.73
CA ILE A 168 -9.31 -9.58 7.07
C ILE A 168 -10.11 -9.90 5.81
N VAL A 169 -9.99 -9.12 4.73
CA VAL A 169 -10.73 -9.34 3.49
C VAL A 169 -10.38 -10.71 2.89
N VAL A 170 -9.10 -11.07 2.81
CA VAL A 170 -8.68 -12.37 2.27
C VAL A 170 -9.23 -13.52 3.10
N TYR A 171 -9.10 -13.50 4.44
CA TYR A 171 -9.58 -14.57 5.30
C TYR A 171 -11.11 -14.73 5.33
N PHE A 172 -11.87 -13.65 5.07
CA PHE A 172 -13.33 -13.75 4.98
C PHE A 172 -13.84 -14.13 3.57
N LEU A 173 -13.02 -13.98 2.54
CA LEU A 173 -13.39 -14.34 1.17
C LEU A 173 -12.92 -15.73 0.74
N THR A 174 -12.00 -16.34 1.48
CA THR A 174 -11.48 -17.70 1.25
C THR A 174 -12.04 -18.70 2.24
#